data_57d1d79ea518056386c2f86029e17920
#
_entry.id   57d1d79ea518056386c2f86029e17920
#
_cell.length_a   1.000
_cell.length_b   1.000
_cell.length_c   1.000
_cell.angle_alpha   90.00
_cell.angle_beta   90.00
_cell.angle_gamma   90.00
#
_symmetry.space_group_name_H-M   'P 1'
#
loop_
_entity.id
_entity.type
_entity.pdbx_description
1 polymer ?
#
loop_
_entity_poly.entity_id
_entity_poly.type
_entity_poly.pdbx_seq_one_letter_code
_entity_poly.pdbx_strand_id
1 'polypeptide(L)'
;MPTLAPAAPGGLASSTAATVRPHLSFARVLSMNVGFFGIQYSFGLQQANMSPIYRYLGADEASLPLLWLAGPMTGLLVQPIIGAMSDRTLSPRGRRTPYFLIGAVMCSLALLLMPFSPALWAAATLLWILDAGNNIAMEPYRAFVSDRLAPKQHSIGFLTQSAFTGLGQTLSYLTPSLFVLMGLSLNATNARGIPWVTVIAFLIGSVLSITSILWTVRTTPELPLAPEERARIAALPRGFGAALREVGEAIRDMPTTMKQLAVMKLFQWYAMFCYWQYVVLSLALTVFGTRDAQTEGFRAASLLNGELGGFYNFVAFVAAFAMVPFTKRLGAKPVHAVCLTAAGVAMIALPGIESRAMLFLPMVGIGLAWASIMGNPYVMLAGSIPEERVGVYMGIFNMFIVIPMMIQIFTLPLYYDSLLGGDPSNVIRLAGALLLCAAVATLFVKTARRLDTVGATGP
;
A
#
# COMPACT_ATOMS: atom_id res chain seq x y z
N MET A 1 -12.24 25.27 73.37
CA MET A 1 -11.80 24.10 72.57
C MET A 1 -12.30 24.27 71.17
N PRO A 2 -11.46 24.56 70.19
CA PRO A 2 -11.84 24.59 68.80
C PRO A 2 -11.60 23.22 68.17
N THR A 3 -12.62 22.72 67.51
CA THR A 3 -12.70 21.45 66.77
C THR A 3 -11.84 21.56 65.49
N LEU A 4 -10.88 20.65 65.37
CA LEU A 4 -10.08 20.43 64.16
C LEU A 4 -10.95 19.75 63.09
N ALA A 5 -11.09 20.40 61.91
CA ALA A 5 -11.62 19.79 60.71
C ALA A 5 -10.65 18.81 60.07
N PRO A 6 -11.09 17.65 59.48
CA PRO A 6 -10.19 16.72 58.88
C PRO A 6 -9.66 17.27 57.55
N ALA A 7 -8.35 17.09 57.32
CA ALA A 7 -7.68 17.45 56.07
C ALA A 7 -8.19 16.57 54.90
N ALA A 8 -8.53 17.18 53.80
CA ALA A 8 -8.89 16.52 52.55
C ALA A 8 -7.71 15.72 52.00
N PRO A 9 -7.92 14.50 51.43
CA PRO A 9 -6.86 13.72 50.87
C PRO A 9 -6.33 14.46 49.62
N GLY A 10 -5.02 14.75 49.65
CA GLY A 10 -4.30 15.35 48.54
C GLY A 10 -4.47 14.51 47.28
N GLY A 11 -5.11 15.13 46.29
CA GLY A 11 -5.16 14.59 44.95
C GLY A 11 -3.74 14.41 44.44
N LEU A 12 -3.34 13.16 44.22
CA LEU A 12 -2.17 12.81 43.43
C LEU A 12 -2.44 13.31 42.01
N ALA A 13 -1.98 14.50 41.70
CA ALA A 13 -1.83 14.97 40.34
C ALA A 13 -0.86 13.99 39.65
N SER A 14 -1.40 13.02 38.91
CA SER A 14 -0.63 12.20 37.98
C SER A 14 -0.14 13.12 36.86
N SER A 15 0.98 13.80 37.08
CA SER A 15 1.74 14.39 35.99
C SER A 15 2.34 13.25 35.19
N THR A 16 1.54 12.71 34.25
CA THR A 16 2.10 11.93 33.14
C THR A 16 3.04 12.87 32.41
N ALA A 17 4.35 12.73 32.66
CA ALA A 17 5.39 13.38 31.89
C ALA A 17 5.28 12.84 30.46
N ALA A 18 4.41 13.46 29.66
CA ALA A 18 4.29 13.17 28.25
C ALA A 18 5.67 13.39 27.63
N THR A 19 6.23 12.36 27.03
CA THR A 19 7.50 12.45 26.33
C THR A 19 7.41 13.61 25.35
N VAL A 20 8.12 14.71 25.62
CA VAL A 20 8.09 15.93 24.81
C VAL A 20 8.67 15.56 23.44
N ARG A 21 7.81 15.37 22.45
CA ARG A 21 8.25 15.11 21.08
C ARG A 21 8.76 16.42 20.48
N PRO A 22 10.04 16.49 20.10
CA PRO A 22 10.60 17.73 19.55
C PRO A 22 9.98 18.03 18.21
N HIS A 23 9.72 19.32 17.96
CA HIS A 23 9.28 19.80 16.66
C HIS A 23 10.41 19.60 15.62
N LEU A 24 10.16 18.82 14.58
CA LEU A 24 11.12 18.59 13.51
C LEU A 24 10.94 19.64 12.40
N SER A 25 12.06 20.12 11.84
CA SER A 25 12.02 20.94 10.62
C SER A 25 11.52 20.09 9.44
N PHE A 26 10.98 20.74 8.41
CA PHE A 26 10.49 20.06 7.20
C PHE A 26 11.56 19.17 6.56
N ALA A 27 12.80 19.67 6.47
CA ALA A 27 13.93 18.88 5.96
C ALA A 27 14.18 17.59 6.77
N ARG A 28 14.00 17.63 8.08
CA ARG A 28 14.11 16.44 8.94
C ARG A 28 12.92 15.49 8.76
N VAL A 29 11.71 16.01 8.53
CA VAL A 29 10.54 15.19 8.20
C VAL A 29 10.72 14.51 6.84
N LEU A 30 11.30 15.18 5.85
CA LEU A 30 11.69 14.56 4.58
C LEU A 30 12.73 13.45 4.82
N SER A 31 13.82 13.77 5.49
CA SER A 31 14.92 12.82 5.79
C SER A 31 14.41 11.58 6.54
N MET A 32 13.49 11.76 7.48
CA MET A 32 12.86 10.69 8.23
C MET A 32 12.06 9.72 7.33
N ASN A 33 11.52 10.18 6.22
CA ASN A 33 10.69 9.38 5.32
C ASN A 33 11.46 8.79 4.12
N VAL A 34 12.76 9.04 3.99
CA VAL A 34 13.58 8.48 2.89
C VAL A 34 13.55 6.95 2.84
N GLY A 35 13.55 6.28 3.98
CA GLY A 35 13.44 4.81 4.03
C GLY A 35 12.12 4.30 3.45
N PHE A 36 11.04 5.08 3.57
CA PHE A 36 9.75 4.71 2.98
C PHE A 36 9.79 4.75 1.45
N PHE A 37 10.59 5.65 0.87
CA PHE A 37 10.85 5.68 -0.56
C PHE A 37 11.42 4.35 -1.07
N GLY A 38 12.44 3.78 -0.40
CA GLY A 38 13.03 2.50 -0.79
C GLY A 38 12.04 1.33 -0.71
N ILE A 39 11.20 1.29 0.33
CA ILE A 39 10.12 0.31 0.46
C ILE A 39 9.14 0.46 -0.72
N GLN A 40 8.74 1.66 -1.07
CA GLN A 40 7.76 1.90 -2.13
C GLN A 40 8.35 1.69 -3.53
N TYR A 41 9.65 1.94 -3.71
CA TYR A 41 10.35 1.56 -4.94
C TYR A 41 10.33 0.03 -5.14
N SER A 42 10.57 -0.74 -4.07
CA SER A 42 10.46 -2.20 -4.07
C SER A 42 9.06 -2.69 -4.46
N PHE A 43 8.01 -2.11 -3.87
CA PHE A 43 6.62 -2.42 -4.23
C PHE A 43 6.30 -2.09 -5.69
N GLY A 44 6.76 -0.95 -6.19
CA GLY A 44 6.53 -0.57 -7.59
C GLY A 44 7.24 -1.50 -8.57
N LEU A 45 8.48 -1.93 -8.28
CA LEU A 45 9.17 -2.94 -9.10
C LEU A 45 8.41 -4.25 -9.16
N GLN A 46 7.92 -4.72 -8.01
CA GLN A 46 7.11 -5.92 -7.92
C GLN A 46 5.85 -5.81 -8.76
N GLN A 47 5.07 -4.76 -8.57
CA GLN A 47 3.81 -4.55 -9.31
C GLN A 47 4.01 -4.44 -10.82
N ALA A 48 5.07 -3.78 -11.27
CA ALA A 48 5.35 -3.60 -12.69
C ALA A 48 5.88 -4.86 -13.38
N ASN A 49 6.69 -5.67 -12.67
CA ASN A 49 7.56 -6.64 -13.34
C ASN A 49 7.30 -8.11 -12.96
N MET A 50 6.55 -8.41 -11.88
CA MET A 50 6.43 -9.82 -11.47
C MET A 50 5.61 -10.66 -12.44
N SER A 51 4.49 -10.17 -12.98
CA SER A 51 3.74 -10.90 -14.02
C SER A 51 4.60 -11.16 -15.27
N PRO A 52 5.33 -10.17 -15.84
CA PRO A 52 6.31 -10.43 -16.90
C PRO A 52 7.38 -11.47 -16.52
N ILE A 53 8.00 -11.36 -15.34
CA ILE A 53 9.03 -12.30 -14.89
C ILE A 53 8.49 -13.72 -14.82
N TYR A 54 7.30 -13.92 -14.25
CA TYR A 54 6.65 -15.21 -14.21
C TYR A 54 6.39 -15.78 -15.61
N ARG A 55 5.95 -14.94 -16.54
CA ARG A 55 5.74 -15.33 -17.95
C ARG A 55 7.06 -15.69 -18.64
N TYR A 56 8.15 -14.96 -18.42
CA TYR A 56 9.49 -15.32 -18.92
C TYR A 56 9.96 -16.69 -18.39
N LEU A 57 9.54 -17.06 -17.18
CA LEU A 57 9.86 -18.34 -16.55
C LEU A 57 8.84 -19.46 -16.88
N GLY A 58 7.90 -19.21 -17.81
CA GLY A 58 6.96 -20.20 -18.32
C GLY A 58 5.65 -20.36 -17.56
N ALA A 59 5.24 -19.38 -16.75
CA ALA A 59 3.94 -19.41 -16.07
C ALA A 59 2.79 -19.28 -17.07
N ASP A 60 1.72 -20.05 -16.86
CA ASP A 60 0.46 -19.91 -17.59
C ASP A 60 -0.33 -18.68 -17.10
N GLU A 61 -1.11 -18.08 -18.00
CA GLU A 61 -1.93 -16.88 -17.67
C GLU A 61 -2.95 -17.17 -16.58
N ALA A 62 -3.59 -18.33 -16.61
CA ALA A 62 -4.58 -18.74 -15.61
C ALA A 62 -3.95 -18.97 -14.21
N SER A 63 -2.67 -19.33 -14.14
CA SER A 63 -1.96 -19.58 -12.87
C SER A 63 -1.40 -18.33 -12.22
N LEU A 64 -1.33 -17.20 -12.94
CA LEU A 64 -0.76 -15.95 -12.41
C LEU A 64 -1.37 -15.50 -11.07
N PRO A 65 -2.71 -15.56 -10.85
CA PRO A 65 -3.27 -15.17 -9.56
C PRO A 65 -2.69 -15.95 -8.39
N LEU A 66 -2.50 -17.26 -8.53
CA LEU A 66 -1.91 -18.11 -7.48
C LEU A 66 -0.46 -17.73 -7.16
N LEU A 67 0.32 -17.33 -8.19
CA LEU A 67 1.70 -16.89 -8.01
C LEU A 67 1.79 -15.54 -7.27
N TRP A 68 0.73 -14.73 -7.30
CA TRP A 68 0.61 -13.48 -6.56
C TRP A 68 0.09 -13.63 -5.12
N LEU A 69 -0.10 -14.86 -4.63
CA LEU A 69 -0.62 -15.15 -3.29
C LEU A 69 0.28 -14.57 -2.17
N ALA A 70 1.55 -14.37 -2.45
CA ALA A 70 2.54 -13.85 -1.48
C ALA A 70 2.09 -12.53 -0.82
N GLY A 71 1.70 -11.53 -1.62
CA GLY A 71 1.32 -10.20 -1.12
C GLY A 71 0.16 -10.25 -0.12
N PRO A 72 -1.02 -10.78 -0.50
CA PRO A 72 -2.15 -10.91 0.41
C PRO A 72 -1.86 -11.74 1.65
N MET A 73 -1.20 -12.88 1.50
CA MET A 73 -0.91 -13.77 2.64
C MET A 73 0.06 -13.13 3.63
N THR A 74 1.13 -12.51 3.15
CA THR A 74 2.07 -11.80 4.02
C THR A 74 1.45 -10.57 4.63
N GLY A 75 0.62 -9.83 3.88
CA GLY A 75 -0.17 -8.71 4.41
C GLY A 75 -1.10 -9.14 5.54
N LEU A 76 -1.79 -10.26 5.38
CA LEU A 76 -2.72 -10.79 6.39
C LEU A 76 -2.02 -11.31 7.64
N LEU A 77 -0.92 -12.02 7.48
CA LEU A 77 -0.23 -12.72 8.57
C LEU A 77 0.89 -11.89 9.18
N VAL A 78 1.77 -11.32 8.35
CA VAL A 78 2.99 -10.64 8.82
C VAL A 78 2.67 -9.29 9.44
N GLN A 79 1.81 -8.48 8.82
CA GLN A 79 1.54 -7.11 9.31
C GLN A 79 1.01 -7.08 10.76
N PRO A 80 -0.07 -7.81 11.15
CA PRO A 80 -0.56 -7.74 12.52
C PRO A 80 0.42 -8.33 13.54
N ILE A 81 1.14 -9.40 13.15
CA ILE A 81 2.15 -10.02 14.02
C ILE A 81 3.30 -9.05 14.28
N ILE A 82 3.86 -8.48 13.24
CA ILE A 82 4.98 -7.53 13.32
C ILE A 82 4.55 -6.23 13.99
N GLY A 83 3.34 -5.74 13.71
CA GLY A 83 2.77 -4.59 14.42
C GLY A 83 2.76 -4.82 15.93
N ALA A 84 2.15 -5.91 16.39
CA ALA A 84 2.09 -6.27 17.80
C ALA A 84 3.48 -6.54 18.41
N MET A 85 4.37 -7.20 17.69
CA MET A 85 5.74 -7.45 18.15
C MET A 85 6.53 -6.15 18.29
N SER A 86 6.46 -5.26 17.29
CA SER A 86 7.21 -3.99 17.32
C SER A 86 6.74 -3.06 18.43
N ASP A 87 5.44 -3.08 18.77
CA ASP A 87 4.89 -2.32 19.90
C ASP A 87 5.46 -2.76 21.25
N ARG A 88 5.82 -4.04 21.37
CA ARG A 88 6.30 -4.68 22.62
C ARG A 88 7.80 -4.91 22.66
N THR A 89 8.54 -4.53 21.63
CA THR A 89 9.99 -4.71 21.55
C THR A 89 10.71 -3.68 22.40
N LEU A 90 11.60 -4.15 23.24
CA LEU A 90 12.50 -3.35 24.05
C LEU A 90 13.95 -3.67 23.63
N SER A 91 14.48 -2.97 22.61
CA SER A 91 15.83 -3.16 22.13
C SER A 91 16.70 -1.92 22.35
N PRO A 92 18.03 -2.07 22.43
CA PRO A 92 18.96 -0.92 22.54
C PRO A 92 18.90 0.04 21.34
N ARG A 93 18.43 -0.47 20.16
CA ARG A 93 18.30 0.32 18.92
C ARG A 93 16.95 0.97 18.74
N GLY A 94 16.04 0.84 19.70
CA GLY A 94 14.65 1.24 19.60
C GLY A 94 13.71 0.06 19.39
N ARG A 95 12.41 0.32 19.35
CA ARG A 95 11.38 -0.73 19.18
C ARG A 95 11.05 -1.02 17.71
N ARG A 96 11.20 -0.04 16.81
CA ARG A 96 10.85 -0.14 15.38
C ARG A 96 12.06 -0.47 14.51
N THR A 97 13.22 0.08 14.83
CA THR A 97 14.46 -0.01 14.05
C THR A 97 14.90 -1.44 13.71
N PRO A 98 14.82 -2.44 14.60
CA PRO A 98 15.19 -3.81 14.26
C PRO A 98 14.36 -4.36 13.08
N TYR A 99 13.06 -4.04 13.04
CA TYR A 99 12.15 -4.48 11.97
C TYR A 99 12.46 -3.80 10.65
N PHE A 100 12.81 -2.50 10.65
CA PHE A 100 13.27 -1.81 9.44
C PHE A 100 14.46 -2.51 8.82
N LEU A 101 15.45 -2.83 9.64
CA LEU A 101 16.70 -3.45 9.17
C LEU A 101 16.47 -4.88 8.66
N ILE A 102 15.71 -5.70 9.39
CA ILE A 102 15.38 -7.06 8.97
C ILE A 102 14.62 -7.02 7.64
N GLY A 103 13.56 -6.21 7.54
CA GLY A 103 12.78 -6.06 6.32
C GLY A 103 13.62 -5.56 5.14
N ALA A 104 14.47 -4.55 5.36
CA ALA A 104 15.35 -4.02 4.32
C ALA A 104 16.36 -5.06 3.79
N VAL A 105 16.95 -5.87 4.66
CA VAL A 105 17.87 -6.95 4.27
C VAL A 105 17.12 -8.00 3.45
N MET A 106 15.94 -8.45 3.91
CA MET A 106 15.12 -9.41 3.18
C MET A 106 14.74 -8.89 1.79
N CYS A 107 14.26 -7.65 1.70
CA CYS A 107 13.90 -7.02 0.42
C CYS A 107 15.10 -6.88 -0.50
N SER A 108 16.23 -6.39 0.03
CA SER A 108 17.45 -6.21 -0.74
C SER A 108 17.95 -7.52 -1.35
N LEU A 109 18.00 -8.59 -0.57
CA LEU A 109 18.41 -9.92 -1.04
C LEU A 109 17.40 -10.49 -2.05
N ALA A 110 16.11 -10.38 -1.79
CA ALA A 110 15.08 -10.87 -2.72
C ALA A 110 15.13 -10.15 -4.06
N LEU A 111 15.25 -8.81 -4.05
CA LEU A 111 15.39 -8.00 -5.28
C LEU A 111 16.67 -8.35 -6.05
N LEU A 112 17.80 -8.56 -5.35
CA LEU A 112 19.06 -8.94 -5.95
C LEU A 112 18.95 -10.27 -6.71
N LEU A 113 18.29 -11.25 -6.11
CA LEU A 113 18.23 -12.63 -6.63
C LEU A 113 17.09 -12.84 -7.64
N MET A 114 16.03 -12.03 -7.58
CA MET A 114 14.81 -12.20 -8.37
C MET A 114 15.05 -12.35 -9.89
N PRO A 115 15.83 -11.46 -10.56
CA PRO A 115 16.05 -11.56 -12.01
C PRO A 115 16.91 -12.76 -12.43
N PHE A 116 17.57 -13.41 -11.47
CA PHE A 116 18.44 -14.57 -11.70
C PHE A 116 17.78 -15.89 -11.27
N SER A 117 16.47 -15.87 -10.99
CA SER A 117 15.72 -17.05 -10.57
C SER A 117 15.88 -18.19 -11.58
N PRO A 118 16.31 -19.39 -11.13
CA PRO A 118 16.54 -20.52 -12.04
C PRO A 118 15.25 -21.12 -12.60
N ALA A 119 14.13 -20.93 -11.89
CA ALA A 119 12.83 -21.51 -12.24
C ALA A 119 11.68 -20.70 -11.62
N LEU A 120 10.46 -20.96 -12.08
CA LEU A 120 9.23 -20.29 -11.62
C LEU A 120 9.03 -20.39 -10.10
N TRP A 121 9.23 -21.58 -9.50
CA TRP A 121 9.10 -21.79 -8.06
C TRP A 121 10.08 -20.94 -7.25
N ALA A 122 11.30 -20.72 -7.77
CA ALA A 122 12.30 -19.89 -7.09
C ALA A 122 11.88 -18.41 -7.11
N ALA A 123 11.37 -17.89 -8.23
CA ALA A 123 10.84 -16.54 -8.33
C ALA A 123 9.61 -16.36 -7.41
N ALA A 124 8.72 -17.34 -7.34
CA ALA A 124 7.58 -17.33 -6.42
C ALA A 124 8.05 -17.29 -4.95
N THR A 125 9.02 -18.12 -4.56
CA THR A 125 9.59 -18.09 -3.20
C THR A 125 10.24 -16.75 -2.88
N LEU A 126 10.99 -16.17 -3.82
CA LEU A 126 11.59 -14.85 -3.64
C LEU A 126 10.54 -13.75 -3.51
N LEU A 127 9.39 -13.87 -4.19
CA LEU A 127 8.27 -12.94 -3.99
C LEU A 127 7.71 -13.03 -2.57
N TRP A 128 7.57 -14.23 -2.00
CA TRP A 128 7.16 -14.40 -0.59
C TRP A 128 8.14 -13.73 0.38
N ILE A 129 9.46 -13.86 0.14
CA ILE A 129 10.50 -13.22 0.97
C ILE A 129 10.43 -11.71 0.81
N LEU A 130 10.25 -11.20 -0.42
CA LEU A 130 10.16 -9.79 -0.74
C LEU A 130 8.95 -9.14 -0.07
N ASP A 131 7.77 -9.76 -0.21
CA ASP A 131 6.55 -9.27 0.41
C ASP A 131 6.60 -9.32 1.93
N ALA A 132 7.10 -10.40 2.51
CA ALA A 132 7.32 -10.49 3.95
C ALA A 132 8.26 -9.38 4.44
N GLY A 133 9.39 -9.17 3.75
CA GLY A 133 10.35 -8.11 4.08
C GLY A 133 9.74 -6.71 4.01
N ASN A 134 9.00 -6.41 2.94
CA ASN A 134 8.29 -5.15 2.78
C ASN A 134 7.29 -4.92 3.93
N ASN A 135 6.50 -5.93 4.29
CA ASN A 135 5.50 -5.83 5.36
C ASN A 135 6.14 -5.72 6.75
N ILE A 136 7.28 -6.43 6.99
CA ILE A 136 8.06 -6.30 8.23
C ILE A 136 8.59 -4.87 8.42
N ALA A 137 9.01 -4.20 7.34
CA ALA A 137 9.50 -2.83 7.42
C ALA A 137 8.37 -1.81 7.48
N MET A 138 7.33 -1.96 6.66
CA MET A 138 6.33 -0.93 6.38
C MET A 138 5.45 -0.58 7.60
N GLU A 139 4.92 -1.58 8.31
CA GLU A 139 4.02 -1.32 9.45
C GLU A 139 4.71 -0.62 10.61
N PRO A 140 5.88 -1.09 11.11
CA PRO A 140 6.61 -0.33 12.11
C PRO A 140 7.03 1.06 11.63
N TYR A 141 7.26 1.24 10.31
CA TYR A 141 7.62 2.54 9.76
C TYR A 141 6.47 3.55 9.84
N ARG A 142 5.22 3.12 9.57
CA ARG A 142 4.03 3.96 9.75
C ARG A 142 3.87 4.39 11.21
N ALA A 143 4.04 3.44 12.13
CA ALA A 143 4.00 3.74 13.56
C ALA A 143 5.13 4.68 14.00
N PHE A 144 6.34 4.54 13.44
CA PHE A 144 7.48 5.42 13.71
C PHE A 144 7.20 6.89 13.41
N VAL A 145 6.42 7.19 12.35
CA VAL A 145 6.00 8.58 12.05
C VAL A 145 5.21 9.16 13.23
N SER A 146 4.27 8.42 13.76
CA SER A 146 3.47 8.85 14.92
C SER A 146 4.28 8.90 16.22
N ASP A 147 5.22 7.96 16.39
CA ASP A 147 6.05 7.88 17.58
C ASP A 147 7.05 9.05 17.64
N ARG A 148 7.54 9.52 16.51
CA ARG A 148 8.61 10.51 16.40
C ARG A 148 8.11 11.95 16.30
N LEU A 149 6.95 12.19 15.71
CA LEU A 149 6.40 13.52 15.46
C LEU A 149 5.41 13.95 16.54
N ALA A 150 5.43 15.24 16.86
CA ALA A 150 4.37 15.84 17.68
C ALA A 150 3.01 15.75 16.96
N PRO A 151 1.87 15.62 17.67
CA PRO A 151 0.54 15.48 17.06
C PRO A 151 0.22 16.52 15.99
N LYS A 152 0.66 17.77 16.19
CA LYS A 152 0.50 18.88 15.22
C LYS A 152 1.26 18.63 13.90
N GLN A 153 2.27 17.76 13.91
CA GLN A 153 3.08 17.43 12.74
C GLN A 153 2.71 16.08 12.10
N HIS A 154 1.78 15.31 12.66
CA HIS A 154 1.38 14.02 12.08
C HIS A 154 0.90 14.16 10.64
N SER A 155 0.08 15.19 10.37
CA SER A 155 -0.44 15.44 9.01
C SER A 155 0.70 15.60 7.98
N ILE A 156 1.69 16.44 8.28
CA ILE A 156 2.83 16.63 7.36
C ILE A 156 3.71 15.38 7.26
N GLY A 157 3.86 14.62 8.35
CA GLY A 157 4.61 13.36 8.36
C GLY A 157 3.99 12.33 7.41
N PHE A 158 2.68 12.09 7.50
CA PHE A 158 1.96 11.14 6.64
C PHE A 158 1.82 11.65 5.20
N LEU A 159 1.64 12.96 4.97
CA LEU A 159 1.64 13.53 3.62
C LEU A 159 2.99 13.36 2.94
N THR A 160 4.10 13.56 3.67
CA THR A 160 5.44 13.30 3.17
C THR A 160 5.63 11.81 2.85
N GLN A 161 5.14 10.92 3.69
CA GLN A 161 5.17 9.48 3.43
C GLN A 161 4.40 9.11 2.15
N SER A 162 3.21 9.70 1.95
CA SER A 162 2.42 9.52 0.72
C SER A 162 3.13 10.06 -0.51
N ALA A 163 3.83 11.19 -0.40
CA ALA A 163 4.62 11.74 -1.49
C ALA A 163 5.78 10.80 -1.88
N PHE A 164 6.48 10.22 -0.89
CA PHE A 164 7.51 9.22 -1.17
C PHE A 164 6.94 7.90 -1.71
N THR A 165 5.70 7.54 -1.39
CA THR A 165 5.01 6.44 -2.06
C THR A 165 4.87 6.71 -3.56
N GLY A 166 4.29 7.84 -3.92
CA GLY A 166 4.12 8.23 -5.33
C GLY A 166 5.45 8.31 -6.07
N LEU A 167 6.45 8.96 -5.48
CA LEU A 167 7.78 9.10 -6.09
C LEU A 167 8.48 7.75 -6.25
N GLY A 168 8.47 6.90 -5.22
CA GLY A 168 9.12 5.59 -5.25
C GLY A 168 8.50 4.69 -6.30
N GLN A 169 7.17 4.61 -6.36
CA GLN A 169 6.47 3.82 -7.36
C GLN A 169 6.65 4.40 -8.77
N THR A 170 6.51 5.71 -8.97
CA THR A 170 6.74 6.34 -10.28
C THR A 170 8.12 6.00 -10.81
N LEU A 171 9.17 6.20 -10.01
CA LEU A 171 10.54 5.95 -10.45
C LEU A 171 10.78 4.46 -10.70
N SER A 172 10.25 3.55 -9.88
CA SER A 172 10.41 2.11 -10.09
C SER A 172 9.77 1.63 -11.40
N TYR A 173 8.59 2.13 -11.73
CA TYR A 173 7.91 1.83 -12.99
C TYR A 173 8.67 2.39 -14.21
N LEU A 174 9.23 3.60 -14.09
CA LEU A 174 9.93 4.25 -15.19
C LEU A 174 11.39 3.82 -15.34
N THR A 175 11.99 3.18 -14.36
CA THR A 175 13.43 2.83 -14.39
C THR A 175 13.81 2.01 -15.64
N PRO A 176 13.08 0.96 -16.07
CA PRO A 176 13.42 0.24 -17.31
C PRO A 176 13.39 1.16 -18.54
N SER A 177 12.36 2.02 -18.66
CA SER A 177 12.23 2.97 -19.79
C SER A 177 13.35 3.98 -19.81
N LEU A 178 13.78 4.48 -18.65
CA LEU A 178 14.93 5.40 -18.57
C LEU A 178 16.22 4.77 -19.09
N PHE A 179 16.46 3.48 -18.80
CA PHE A 179 17.63 2.78 -19.34
C PHE A 179 17.55 2.57 -20.85
N VAL A 180 16.35 2.32 -21.38
CA VAL A 180 16.15 2.28 -22.85
C VAL A 180 16.45 3.64 -23.48
N LEU A 181 16.00 4.74 -22.90
CA LEU A 181 16.32 6.10 -23.35
C LEU A 181 17.83 6.41 -23.28
N MET A 182 18.55 5.81 -22.33
CA MET A 182 20.01 5.90 -22.22
C MET A 182 20.77 5.00 -23.21
N GLY A 183 20.05 4.27 -24.08
CA GLY A 183 20.64 3.45 -25.13
C GLY A 183 20.78 1.96 -24.81
N LEU A 184 20.26 1.47 -23.69
CA LEU A 184 20.23 0.02 -23.43
C LEU A 184 19.18 -0.64 -24.31
N SER A 185 19.57 -1.74 -24.97
CA SER A 185 18.66 -2.51 -25.82
C SER A 185 17.63 -3.26 -24.97
N LEU A 186 16.35 -3.09 -25.31
CA LEU A 186 15.25 -3.85 -24.72
C LEU A 186 15.33 -5.36 -25.04
N ASN A 187 15.94 -5.69 -26.18
CA ASN A 187 16.10 -7.07 -26.66
C ASN A 187 17.32 -7.79 -26.06
N ALA A 188 18.21 -7.07 -25.36
CA ALA A 188 19.28 -7.68 -24.60
C ALA A 188 18.72 -8.34 -23.35
N THR A 189 18.70 -9.67 -23.33
CA THR A 189 18.14 -10.48 -22.24
C THR A 189 19.21 -11.31 -21.55
N ASN A 190 18.94 -11.72 -20.32
CA ASN A 190 19.74 -12.74 -19.64
C ASN A 190 19.41 -14.16 -20.17
N ALA A 191 20.06 -15.19 -19.64
CA ALA A 191 19.86 -16.59 -20.04
C ALA A 191 18.41 -17.11 -19.83
N ARG A 192 17.55 -16.36 -19.14
CA ARG A 192 16.14 -16.69 -18.86
C ARG A 192 15.15 -15.84 -19.69
N GLY A 193 15.65 -15.03 -20.63
CA GLY A 193 14.82 -14.15 -21.45
C GLY A 193 14.38 -12.86 -20.74
N ILE A 194 14.84 -12.60 -19.51
CA ILE A 194 14.50 -11.37 -18.77
C ILE A 194 15.36 -10.23 -19.29
N PRO A 195 14.76 -9.09 -19.73
CA PRO A 195 15.52 -7.95 -20.25
C PRO A 195 16.51 -7.37 -19.23
N TRP A 196 17.70 -7.01 -19.66
CA TRP A 196 18.72 -6.41 -18.80
C TRP A 196 18.26 -5.10 -18.16
N VAL A 197 17.39 -4.32 -18.82
CA VAL A 197 16.79 -3.12 -18.22
C VAL A 197 15.99 -3.44 -16.96
N THR A 198 15.26 -4.57 -16.95
CA THR A 198 14.55 -5.07 -15.77
C THR A 198 15.53 -5.57 -14.70
N VAL A 199 16.56 -6.32 -15.10
CA VAL A 199 17.62 -6.79 -14.18
C VAL A 199 18.25 -5.61 -13.44
N ILE A 200 18.66 -4.56 -14.17
CA ILE A 200 19.29 -3.38 -13.57
C ILE A 200 18.32 -2.64 -12.65
N ALA A 201 17.04 -2.53 -13.02
CA ALA A 201 16.02 -1.92 -12.15
C ALA A 201 15.91 -2.65 -10.81
N PHE A 202 15.94 -3.97 -10.81
CA PHE A 202 15.93 -4.78 -9.58
C PHE A 202 17.23 -4.63 -8.76
N LEU A 203 18.39 -4.54 -9.40
CA LEU A 203 19.67 -4.28 -8.72
C LEU A 203 19.66 -2.89 -8.04
N ILE A 204 19.15 -1.86 -8.73
CA ILE A 204 18.96 -0.54 -8.14
C ILE A 204 17.98 -0.61 -6.95
N GLY A 205 16.86 -1.31 -7.10
CA GLY A 205 15.90 -1.51 -6.02
C GLY A 205 16.51 -2.20 -4.80
N SER A 206 17.37 -3.20 -5.03
CA SER A 206 18.13 -3.87 -3.96
C SER A 206 19.00 -2.89 -3.17
N VAL A 207 19.77 -2.05 -3.86
CA VAL A 207 20.61 -1.03 -3.22
C VAL A 207 19.77 0.05 -2.51
N LEU A 208 18.72 0.55 -3.16
CA LEU A 208 17.85 1.58 -2.60
C LEU A 208 17.10 1.09 -1.35
N SER A 209 16.64 -0.17 -1.35
CA SER A 209 15.92 -0.75 -0.21
C SER A 209 16.75 -0.69 1.07
N ILE A 210 18.01 -1.12 1.03
CA ILE A 210 18.87 -1.13 2.23
C ILE A 210 19.42 0.27 2.57
N THR A 211 19.87 1.04 1.56
CA THR A 211 20.52 2.34 1.80
C THR A 211 19.56 3.39 2.32
N SER A 212 18.32 3.43 1.81
CA SER A 212 17.30 4.37 2.27
C SER A 212 16.88 4.12 3.73
N ILE A 213 16.76 2.87 4.13
CA ILE A 213 16.47 2.48 5.52
C ILE A 213 17.65 2.84 6.42
N LEU A 214 18.88 2.52 6.02
CA LEU A 214 20.10 2.89 6.77
C LEU A 214 20.20 4.41 6.94
N TRP A 215 19.85 5.17 5.91
CA TRP A 215 19.78 6.63 5.99
C TRP A 215 18.82 7.07 7.11
N THR A 216 17.57 6.59 7.07
CA THR A 216 16.57 6.95 8.08
C THR A 216 17.00 6.59 9.49
N VAL A 217 17.50 5.37 9.69
CA VAL A 217 17.94 4.90 11.01
C VAL A 217 19.09 5.75 11.58
N ARG A 218 20.01 6.20 10.71
CA ARG A 218 21.15 7.04 11.12
C ARG A 218 20.76 8.50 11.36
N THR A 219 19.88 9.06 10.54
CA THR A 219 19.53 10.49 10.60
C THR A 219 18.41 10.80 11.57
N THR A 220 17.57 9.82 11.85
CA THR A 220 16.39 10.00 12.71
C THR A 220 16.25 8.81 13.66
N PRO A 221 17.06 8.74 14.72
CA PRO A 221 16.94 7.68 15.73
C PRO A 221 15.61 7.79 16.47
N GLU A 222 15.12 6.66 16.97
CA GLU A 222 13.94 6.60 17.83
C GLU A 222 14.13 7.40 19.13
N LEU A 223 13.04 7.93 19.66
CA LEU A 223 13.04 8.57 20.97
C LEU A 223 13.15 7.47 22.06
N PRO A 224 13.95 7.69 23.10
CA PRO A 224 13.97 6.80 24.24
C PRO A 224 12.59 6.76 24.91
N LEU A 225 12.14 5.56 25.28
CA LEU A 225 10.90 5.36 26.02
C LEU A 225 11.03 5.91 27.44
N ALA A 226 9.99 6.61 27.91
CA ALA A 226 9.89 6.99 29.32
C ALA A 226 9.91 5.73 30.21
N PRO A 227 10.49 5.78 31.41
CA PRO A 227 10.57 4.63 32.33
C PRO A 227 9.21 3.99 32.61
N GLU A 228 8.15 4.80 32.74
CA GLU A 228 6.78 4.36 33.00
C GLU A 228 6.20 3.63 31.78
N GLU A 229 6.42 4.16 30.56
CA GLU A 229 5.99 3.53 29.32
C GLU A 229 6.75 2.21 29.09
N ARG A 230 8.04 2.18 29.41
CA ARG A 230 8.84 0.96 29.35
C ARG A 230 8.33 -0.12 30.31
N ALA A 231 7.98 0.26 31.54
CA ALA A 231 7.38 -0.62 32.53
C ALA A 231 6.00 -1.12 32.07
N ARG A 232 5.19 -0.23 31.51
CA ARG A 232 3.88 -0.60 30.94
C ARG A 232 4.00 -1.61 29.81
N ILE A 233 4.90 -1.38 28.86
CA ILE A 233 5.17 -2.30 27.75
C ILE A 233 5.67 -3.65 28.25
N ALA A 234 6.53 -3.66 29.29
CA ALA A 234 7.02 -4.89 29.89
C ALA A 234 5.90 -5.71 30.57
N ALA A 235 4.86 -5.05 31.10
CA ALA A 235 3.72 -5.66 31.78
C ALA A 235 2.58 -6.12 30.84
N LEU A 236 2.61 -5.76 29.53
CA LEU A 236 1.56 -6.18 28.60
C LEU A 236 1.49 -7.70 28.46
N PRO A 237 0.28 -8.28 28.40
CA PRO A 237 0.12 -9.70 28.14
C PRO A 237 0.80 -10.08 26.83
N ARG A 238 1.75 -10.97 26.91
CA ARG A 238 2.49 -11.46 25.75
C ARG A 238 1.77 -12.66 25.19
N GLY A 239 1.19 -12.56 24.00
CA GLY A 239 0.61 -13.71 23.34
C GLY A 239 -0.30 -13.38 22.18
N PHE A 240 -0.18 -14.17 21.14
CA PHE A 240 -1.00 -14.13 19.93
C PHE A 240 -2.51 -14.30 20.23
N GLY A 241 -2.85 -15.14 21.21
CA GLY A 241 -4.25 -15.41 21.59
C GLY A 241 -5.01 -14.20 22.14
N ALA A 242 -4.34 -13.32 22.91
CA ALA A 242 -4.95 -12.10 23.42
C ALA A 242 -5.27 -11.10 22.29
N ALA A 243 -4.36 -10.96 21.33
CA ALA A 243 -4.57 -10.10 20.16
C ALA A 243 -5.71 -10.63 19.27
N LEU A 244 -5.78 -11.94 19.02
CA LEU A 244 -6.87 -12.54 18.26
C LEU A 244 -8.25 -12.35 18.93
N ARG A 245 -8.31 -12.46 20.25
CA ARG A 245 -9.55 -12.23 20.99
C ARG A 245 -10.02 -10.79 20.85
N GLU A 246 -9.13 -9.83 21.00
CA GLU A 246 -9.42 -8.40 20.83
C GLU A 246 -9.91 -8.08 19.41
N VAL A 247 -9.27 -8.64 18.38
CA VAL A 247 -9.71 -8.53 16.98
C VAL A 247 -11.10 -9.16 16.78
N GLY A 248 -11.36 -10.34 17.36
CA GLY A 248 -12.66 -11.00 17.29
C GLY A 248 -13.79 -10.18 17.92
N GLU A 249 -13.54 -9.57 19.08
CA GLU A 249 -14.48 -8.66 19.74
C GLU A 249 -14.74 -7.41 18.89
N ALA A 250 -13.69 -6.79 18.32
CA ALA A 250 -13.82 -5.63 17.47
C ALA A 250 -14.56 -5.92 16.15
N ILE A 251 -14.41 -7.12 15.58
CA ILE A 251 -15.19 -7.56 14.41
C ILE A 251 -16.66 -7.69 14.77
N ARG A 252 -16.98 -8.25 15.94
CA ARG A 252 -18.35 -8.40 16.42
C ARG A 252 -19.03 -7.04 16.63
N ASP A 253 -18.29 -6.07 17.21
CA ASP A 253 -18.77 -4.74 17.54
C ASP A 253 -18.59 -3.73 16.38
N MET A 254 -18.28 -4.22 15.17
CA MET A 254 -17.93 -3.39 14.03
C MET A 254 -19.02 -2.38 13.65
N PRO A 255 -18.70 -1.08 13.53
CA PRO A 255 -19.65 -0.03 13.14
C PRO A 255 -20.26 -0.27 11.75
N THR A 256 -21.51 0.16 11.56
CA THR A 256 -22.22 0.01 10.27
C THR A 256 -21.47 0.66 9.11
N THR A 257 -20.90 1.83 9.30
CA THR A 257 -20.05 2.50 8.29
C THR A 257 -18.91 1.58 7.83
N MET A 258 -18.26 0.92 8.76
CA MET A 258 -17.14 0.04 8.46
C MET A 258 -17.59 -1.22 7.70
N LYS A 259 -18.75 -1.81 8.03
CA LYS A 259 -19.35 -2.92 7.27
C LYS A 259 -19.67 -2.52 5.83
N GLN A 260 -20.19 -1.31 5.63
CA GLN A 260 -20.48 -0.78 4.28
C GLN A 260 -19.20 -0.49 3.50
N LEU A 261 -18.17 0.03 4.16
CA LEU A 261 -16.84 0.21 3.55
C LEU A 261 -16.19 -1.14 3.19
N ALA A 262 -16.44 -2.22 3.96
CA ALA A 262 -15.97 -3.55 3.62
C ALA A 262 -16.54 -4.04 2.28
N VAL A 263 -17.85 -3.84 2.04
CA VAL A 263 -18.50 -4.18 0.76
C VAL A 263 -17.92 -3.37 -0.40
N MET A 264 -17.76 -2.07 -0.23
CA MET A 264 -17.14 -1.22 -1.24
C MET A 264 -15.70 -1.67 -1.55
N LYS A 265 -14.90 -1.92 -0.51
CA LYS A 265 -13.51 -2.39 -0.65
C LYS A 265 -13.42 -3.78 -1.27
N LEU A 266 -14.40 -4.65 -1.09
CA LEU A 266 -14.45 -5.95 -1.74
C LEU A 266 -14.35 -5.81 -3.27
N PHE A 267 -15.22 -5.01 -3.86
CA PHE A 267 -15.20 -4.75 -5.30
C PHE A 267 -13.94 -3.99 -5.73
N GLN A 268 -13.55 -2.97 -4.97
CA GLN A 268 -12.41 -2.11 -5.28
C GLN A 268 -11.09 -2.88 -5.35
N TRP A 269 -10.77 -3.69 -4.33
CA TRP A 269 -9.48 -4.37 -4.25
C TRP A 269 -9.43 -5.64 -5.10
N TYR A 270 -10.57 -6.30 -5.30
CA TYR A 270 -10.69 -7.35 -6.31
C TYR A 270 -10.34 -6.79 -7.70
N ALA A 271 -10.92 -5.65 -8.07
CA ALA A 271 -10.66 -4.97 -9.33
C ALA A 271 -9.21 -4.56 -9.52
N MET A 272 -8.64 -3.90 -8.52
CA MET A 272 -7.25 -3.43 -8.60
C MET A 272 -6.28 -4.59 -8.74
N PHE A 273 -6.55 -5.72 -8.09
CA PHE A 273 -5.68 -6.89 -8.17
C PHE A 273 -5.78 -7.57 -9.54
N CYS A 274 -6.98 -7.65 -10.13
CA CYS A 274 -7.15 -8.05 -11.53
C CYS A 274 -6.33 -7.17 -12.48
N TYR A 275 -6.41 -5.85 -12.30
CA TYR A 275 -5.67 -4.90 -13.12
C TYR A 275 -4.16 -5.14 -13.07
N TRP A 276 -3.56 -5.18 -11.90
CA TRP A 276 -2.11 -5.34 -11.75
C TRP A 276 -1.57 -6.66 -12.31
N GLN A 277 -2.34 -7.74 -12.21
CA GLN A 277 -1.93 -9.04 -12.70
C GLN A 277 -2.02 -9.18 -14.22
N TYR A 278 -3.03 -8.55 -14.84
CA TYR A 278 -3.39 -8.82 -16.23
C TYR A 278 -3.15 -7.66 -17.20
N VAL A 279 -2.80 -6.46 -16.73
CA VAL A 279 -2.65 -5.29 -17.61
C VAL A 279 -1.55 -5.51 -18.66
N VAL A 280 -0.40 -6.09 -18.30
CA VAL A 280 0.70 -6.38 -19.24
C VAL A 280 0.25 -7.35 -20.31
N LEU A 281 -0.44 -8.43 -19.93
CA LEU A 281 -0.95 -9.43 -20.85
C LEU A 281 -2.00 -8.85 -21.80
N SER A 282 -2.89 -7.99 -21.27
CA SER A 282 -3.85 -7.28 -22.09
C SER A 282 -3.19 -6.36 -23.12
N LEU A 283 -2.18 -5.57 -22.68
CA LEU A 283 -1.41 -4.70 -23.60
C LEU A 283 -0.62 -5.52 -24.64
N ALA A 284 -0.03 -6.65 -24.24
CA ALA A 284 0.68 -7.55 -25.16
C ALA A 284 -0.26 -8.07 -26.26
N LEU A 285 -1.47 -8.44 -25.87
CA LEU A 285 -2.47 -8.95 -26.82
C LEU A 285 -3.04 -7.83 -27.71
N THR A 286 -3.47 -6.70 -27.10
CA THR A 286 -4.24 -5.67 -27.83
C THR A 286 -3.38 -4.73 -28.64
N VAL A 287 -2.18 -4.38 -28.17
CA VAL A 287 -1.29 -3.40 -28.83
C VAL A 287 -0.21 -4.09 -29.69
N PHE A 288 0.23 -5.26 -29.26
CA PHE A 288 1.34 -5.96 -29.93
C PHE A 288 0.97 -7.30 -30.56
N GLY A 289 -0.30 -7.74 -30.43
CA GLY A 289 -0.83 -8.96 -31.06
C GLY A 289 -0.16 -10.27 -30.61
N THR A 290 0.40 -10.32 -29.41
CA THR A 290 1.15 -11.48 -28.92
C THR A 290 0.72 -11.95 -27.53
N ARG A 291 0.80 -13.26 -27.30
CA ARG A 291 0.69 -13.91 -25.98
C ARG A 291 2.00 -14.56 -25.56
N ASP A 292 2.95 -14.65 -26.49
CA ASP A 292 4.24 -15.31 -26.23
C ASP A 292 5.19 -14.33 -25.53
N ALA A 293 5.55 -14.66 -24.28
CA ALA A 293 6.42 -13.87 -23.43
C ALA A 293 7.85 -13.72 -23.98
N GLN A 294 8.30 -14.64 -24.87
CA GLN A 294 9.64 -14.57 -25.43
C GLN A 294 9.76 -13.60 -26.60
N THR A 295 8.65 -13.07 -27.08
CA THR A 295 8.62 -12.12 -28.21
C THR A 295 9.07 -10.71 -27.82
N GLU A 296 9.56 -9.97 -28.81
CA GLU A 296 9.84 -8.53 -28.64
C GLU A 296 8.58 -7.74 -28.28
N GLY A 297 7.43 -8.11 -28.85
CA GLY A 297 6.14 -7.48 -28.57
C GLY A 297 5.76 -7.56 -27.08
N PHE A 298 6.00 -8.70 -26.44
CA PHE A 298 5.72 -8.84 -25.00
C PHE A 298 6.67 -7.99 -24.14
N ARG A 299 7.95 -7.93 -24.50
CA ARG A 299 8.92 -7.04 -23.83
C ARG A 299 8.52 -5.57 -23.98
N ALA A 300 8.07 -5.16 -25.19
CA ALA A 300 7.57 -3.83 -25.45
C ALA A 300 6.28 -3.51 -24.64
N ALA A 301 5.38 -4.48 -24.49
CA ALA A 301 4.19 -4.35 -23.65
C ALA A 301 4.55 -4.16 -22.17
N SER A 302 5.54 -4.88 -21.66
CA SER A 302 6.04 -4.74 -20.30
C SER A 302 6.65 -3.36 -20.05
N LEU A 303 7.40 -2.85 -21.01
CA LEU A 303 7.96 -1.49 -20.95
C LEU A 303 6.86 -0.42 -20.97
N LEU A 304 5.88 -0.56 -21.89
CA LEU A 304 4.73 0.32 -21.98
C LEU A 304 3.91 0.32 -20.68
N ASN A 305 3.71 -0.84 -20.05
CA ASN A 305 3.08 -0.91 -18.72
C ASN A 305 3.86 -0.12 -17.67
N GLY A 306 5.19 -0.15 -17.73
CA GLY A 306 6.03 0.69 -16.87
C GLY A 306 5.79 2.19 -17.09
N GLU A 307 5.69 2.65 -18.33
CA GLU A 307 5.39 4.05 -18.68
C GLU A 307 3.99 4.46 -18.19
N LEU A 308 2.97 3.65 -18.48
CA LEU A 308 1.59 3.88 -18.06
C LEU A 308 1.43 3.84 -16.54
N GLY A 309 2.12 2.89 -15.88
CA GLY A 309 2.15 2.75 -14.43
C GLY A 309 2.82 3.95 -13.75
N GLY A 310 3.97 4.39 -14.27
CA GLY A 310 4.63 5.62 -13.82
C GLY A 310 3.74 6.84 -13.96
N PHE A 311 3.05 6.96 -15.09
CA PHE A 311 2.16 8.09 -15.36
C PHE A 311 0.95 8.12 -14.42
N TYR A 312 0.22 7.00 -14.23
CA TYR A 312 -0.93 7.03 -13.31
C TYR A 312 -0.52 7.28 -11.86
N ASN A 313 0.64 6.80 -11.43
CA ASN A 313 1.17 7.10 -10.10
C ASN A 313 1.54 8.57 -9.95
N PHE A 314 2.11 9.19 -10.99
CA PHE A 314 2.37 10.63 -11.02
C PHE A 314 1.06 11.43 -10.96
N VAL A 315 0.05 11.05 -11.75
CA VAL A 315 -1.30 11.64 -11.68
C VAL A 315 -1.86 11.51 -10.27
N ALA A 316 -1.71 10.34 -9.64
CA ALA A 316 -2.18 10.11 -8.27
C ALA A 316 -1.48 11.03 -7.26
N PHE A 317 -0.18 11.23 -7.40
CA PHE A 317 0.59 12.16 -6.57
C PHE A 317 0.03 13.58 -6.65
N VAL A 318 -0.17 14.11 -7.85
CA VAL A 318 -0.72 15.46 -8.06
C VAL A 318 -2.18 15.54 -7.59
N ALA A 319 -2.99 14.53 -7.95
CA ALA A 319 -4.40 14.47 -7.62
C ALA A 319 -4.65 14.40 -6.12
N ALA A 320 -3.78 13.76 -5.33
CA ALA A 320 -3.91 13.68 -3.88
C ALA A 320 -3.96 15.07 -3.24
N PHE A 321 -3.13 16.00 -3.68
CA PHE A 321 -3.16 17.39 -3.20
C PHE A 321 -4.35 18.18 -3.77
N ALA A 322 -4.61 18.04 -5.07
CA ALA A 322 -5.72 18.72 -5.75
C ALA A 322 -7.09 18.29 -5.19
N MET A 323 -7.20 17.07 -4.70
CA MET A 323 -8.46 16.49 -4.19
C MET A 323 -8.84 17.03 -2.79
N VAL A 324 -7.89 17.55 -2.01
CA VAL A 324 -8.13 18.04 -0.64
C VAL A 324 -9.26 19.07 -0.56
N PRO A 325 -9.28 20.16 -1.35
CA PRO A 325 -10.37 21.13 -1.30
C PRO A 325 -11.73 20.55 -1.70
N PHE A 326 -11.75 19.62 -2.66
CA PHE A 326 -13.00 18.95 -3.06
C PHE A 326 -13.53 18.04 -1.95
N THR A 327 -12.67 17.26 -1.31
CA THR A 327 -13.04 16.40 -0.18
C THR A 327 -13.53 17.24 1.01
N LYS A 328 -12.94 18.43 1.26
CA LYS A 328 -13.41 19.34 2.31
C LYS A 328 -14.78 19.95 2.00
N ARG A 329 -15.07 20.30 0.74
CA ARG A 329 -16.31 20.97 0.34
C ARG A 329 -17.45 19.98 0.09
N LEU A 330 -17.19 18.91 -0.66
CA LEU A 330 -18.19 17.95 -1.12
C LEU A 330 -18.31 16.73 -0.20
N GLY A 331 -17.30 16.48 0.64
CA GLY A 331 -17.17 15.26 1.44
C GLY A 331 -16.42 14.15 0.72
N ALA A 332 -15.84 13.22 1.49
CA ALA A 332 -15.03 12.11 0.97
C ALA A 332 -15.83 11.12 0.09
N LYS A 333 -17.10 10.90 0.43
CA LYS A 333 -17.99 9.92 -0.22
C LYS A 333 -18.24 10.21 -1.71
N PRO A 334 -18.77 11.38 -2.13
CA PRO A 334 -19.01 11.68 -3.54
C PRO A 334 -17.72 11.79 -4.34
N VAL A 335 -16.65 12.36 -3.75
CA VAL A 335 -15.35 12.44 -4.41
C VAL A 335 -14.81 11.06 -4.72
N HIS A 336 -14.88 10.13 -3.76
CA HIS A 336 -14.44 8.75 -3.94
C HIS A 336 -15.26 8.03 -5.01
N ALA A 337 -16.59 8.17 -4.99
CA ALA A 337 -17.47 7.55 -5.99
C ALA A 337 -17.16 8.04 -7.42
N VAL A 338 -16.95 9.35 -7.61
CA VAL A 338 -16.58 9.92 -8.92
C VAL A 338 -15.22 9.39 -9.39
N CYS A 339 -14.23 9.32 -8.52
CA CYS A 339 -12.90 8.79 -8.86
C CYS A 339 -12.96 7.31 -9.25
N LEU A 340 -13.71 6.49 -8.51
CA LEU A 340 -13.90 5.06 -8.85
C LEU A 340 -14.65 4.90 -10.18
N THR A 341 -15.66 5.74 -10.44
CA THR A 341 -16.37 5.73 -11.73
C THR A 341 -15.44 6.07 -12.88
N ALA A 342 -14.60 7.09 -12.74
CA ALA A 342 -13.62 7.47 -13.77
C ALA A 342 -12.66 6.31 -14.08
N ALA A 343 -12.14 5.63 -13.07
CA ALA A 343 -11.25 4.48 -13.26
C ALA A 343 -12.00 3.26 -13.83
N GLY A 344 -13.25 3.01 -13.41
CA GLY A 344 -14.07 1.92 -13.93
C GLY A 344 -14.30 2.06 -15.44
N VAL A 345 -14.71 3.25 -15.88
CA VAL A 345 -14.87 3.56 -17.32
C VAL A 345 -13.52 3.45 -18.04
N ALA A 346 -12.46 3.99 -17.46
CA ALA A 346 -11.12 3.92 -18.02
C ALA A 346 -10.63 2.48 -18.25
N MET A 347 -10.81 1.58 -17.28
CA MET A 347 -10.42 0.17 -17.41
C MET A 347 -11.27 -0.60 -18.41
N ILE A 348 -12.56 -0.29 -18.54
CA ILE A 348 -13.43 -0.90 -19.59
C ILE A 348 -12.96 -0.48 -20.98
N ALA A 349 -12.59 0.79 -21.15
CA ALA A 349 -12.16 1.33 -22.44
C ALA A 349 -10.73 0.89 -22.84
N LEU A 350 -9.84 0.68 -21.84
CA LEU A 350 -8.42 0.43 -22.05
C LEU A 350 -8.11 -0.65 -23.10
N PRO A 351 -8.73 -1.85 -23.09
CA PRO A 351 -8.41 -2.89 -24.07
C PRO A 351 -8.89 -2.59 -25.51
N GLY A 352 -9.67 -1.55 -25.71
CA GLY A 352 -10.11 -1.10 -27.04
C GLY A 352 -9.22 -0.03 -27.65
N ILE A 353 -8.12 0.35 -26.99
CA ILE A 353 -7.23 1.42 -27.44
C ILE A 353 -5.94 0.80 -28.00
N GLU A 354 -5.72 0.94 -29.28
CA GLU A 354 -4.53 0.45 -29.98
C GLU A 354 -3.38 1.48 -30.00
N SER A 355 -3.71 2.77 -29.95
CA SER A 355 -2.73 3.86 -29.98
C SER A 355 -2.02 4.00 -28.64
N ARG A 356 -0.69 3.87 -28.66
CA ARG A 356 0.17 4.05 -27.45
C ARG A 356 -0.04 5.40 -26.77
N ALA A 357 -0.19 6.49 -27.54
CA ALA A 357 -0.41 7.82 -26.99
C ALA A 357 -1.79 7.94 -26.32
N MET A 358 -2.81 7.33 -26.89
CA MET A 358 -4.18 7.36 -26.35
C MET A 358 -4.34 6.53 -25.07
N LEU A 359 -3.45 5.56 -24.80
CA LEU A 359 -3.45 4.76 -23.57
C LEU A 359 -3.18 5.60 -22.31
N PHE A 360 -2.54 6.76 -22.42
CA PHE A 360 -2.33 7.66 -21.28
C PHE A 360 -3.62 8.33 -20.80
N LEU A 361 -4.65 8.44 -21.64
CA LEU A 361 -5.93 9.07 -21.27
C LEU A 361 -6.66 8.28 -20.16
N PRO A 362 -6.91 6.95 -20.30
CA PRO A 362 -7.50 6.16 -19.20
C PRO A 362 -6.62 6.15 -17.93
N MET A 363 -5.30 6.31 -18.04
CA MET A 363 -4.42 6.37 -16.87
C MET A 363 -4.70 7.58 -15.97
N VAL A 364 -5.25 8.67 -16.50
CA VAL A 364 -5.72 9.80 -15.67
C VAL A 364 -6.83 9.35 -14.72
N GLY A 365 -7.85 8.65 -15.23
CA GLY A 365 -8.95 8.12 -14.42
C GLY A 365 -8.45 7.14 -13.35
N ILE A 366 -7.54 6.22 -13.72
CA ILE A 366 -6.92 5.26 -12.80
C ILE A 366 -6.10 5.98 -11.72
N GLY A 367 -5.33 7.01 -12.10
CA GLY A 367 -4.53 7.81 -11.17
C GLY A 367 -5.40 8.59 -10.16
N LEU A 368 -6.51 9.20 -10.62
CA LEU A 368 -7.50 9.85 -9.74
C LEU A 368 -8.07 8.86 -8.73
N ALA A 369 -8.46 7.67 -9.19
CA ALA A 369 -8.98 6.63 -8.30
C ALA A 369 -7.92 6.18 -7.31
N TRP A 370 -6.68 5.96 -7.74
CA TRP A 370 -5.59 5.52 -6.86
C TRP A 370 -5.33 6.54 -5.75
N ALA A 371 -5.27 7.85 -6.06
CA ALA A 371 -5.19 8.90 -5.06
C ALA A 371 -6.34 8.84 -4.05
N SER A 372 -7.56 8.66 -4.55
CA SER A 372 -8.76 8.58 -3.72
C SER A 372 -8.81 7.31 -2.85
N ILE A 373 -8.40 6.16 -3.40
CA ILE A 373 -8.34 4.86 -2.71
C ILE A 373 -7.41 4.92 -1.49
N MET A 374 -6.32 5.66 -1.60
CA MET A 374 -5.34 5.80 -0.52
C MET A 374 -5.77 6.81 0.57
N GLY A 375 -6.79 7.64 0.35
CA GLY A 375 -7.17 8.70 1.27
C GLY A 375 -8.63 8.64 1.74
N ASN A 376 -9.58 8.77 0.83
CA ASN A 376 -10.98 9.00 1.14
C ASN A 376 -11.66 7.91 1.99
N PRO A 377 -11.41 6.60 1.82
CA PRO A 377 -11.96 5.56 2.71
C PRO A 377 -11.55 5.72 4.17
N TYR A 378 -10.33 6.18 4.42
CA TYR A 378 -9.84 6.46 5.79
C TYR A 378 -10.52 7.69 6.40
N VAL A 379 -10.78 8.72 5.59
CA VAL A 379 -11.56 9.90 6.02
C VAL A 379 -12.99 9.50 6.38
N MET A 380 -13.63 8.62 5.60
CA MET A 380 -14.97 8.12 5.90
C MET A 380 -15.00 7.25 7.16
N LEU A 381 -13.93 6.50 7.43
CA LEU A 381 -13.80 5.63 8.60
C LEU A 381 -13.56 6.43 9.89
N ALA A 382 -12.68 7.43 9.85
CA ALA A 382 -12.16 8.12 11.05
C ALA A 382 -13.23 8.72 11.96
N GLY A 383 -14.37 9.16 11.38
CA GLY A 383 -15.49 9.68 12.17
C GLY A 383 -16.46 8.62 12.73
N SER A 384 -16.17 7.34 12.53
CA SER A 384 -17.11 6.25 12.83
C SER A 384 -16.58 5.21 13.81
N ILE A 385 -15.30 5.31 14.19
CA ILE A 385 -14.64 4.36 15.10
C ILE A 385 -14.36 5.01 16.45
N PRO A 386 -14.49 4.24 17.58
CA PRO A 386 -14.15 4.70 18.91
C PRO A 386 -12.66 5.04 19.03
N GLU A 387 -12.34 6.15 19.69
CA GLU A 387 -10.95 6.61 19.87
C GLU A 387 -10.07 5.60 20.62
N GLU A 388 -10.66 4.84 21.54
CA GLU A 388 -9.96 3.85 22.37
C GLU A 388 -9.53 2.60 21.57
N ARG A 389 -10.16 2.33 20.41
CA ARG A 389 -9.95 1.12 19.58
C ARG A 389 -9.49 1.45 18.16
N VAL A 390 -8.96 2.64 17.92
CA VAL A 390 -8.54 3.09 16.58
C VAL A 390 -7.54 2.11 15.95
N GLY A 391 -6.55 1.66 16.69
CA GLY A 391 -5.51 0.74 16.18
C GLY A 391 -6.09 -0.59 15.69
N VAL A 392 -6.96 -1.22 16.48
CA VAL A 392 -7.60 -2.50 16.13
C VAL A 392 -8.48 -2.33 14.89
N TYR A 393 -9.31 -1.29 14.84
CA TYR A 393 -10.17 -1.04 13.69
C TYR A 393 -9.41 -0.68 12.43
N MET A 394 -8.27 0.02 12.51
CA MET A 394 -7.38 0.26 11.37
C MET A 394 -6.77 -1.04 10.86
N GLY A 395 -6.36 -1.94 11.77
CA GLY A 395 -5.89 -3.28 11.41
C GLY A 395 -6.95 -4.10 10.67
N ILE A 396 -8.21 -4.12 11.20
CA ILE A 396 -9.34 -4.78 10.52
C ILE A 396 -9.62 -4.13 9.17
N PHE A 397 -9.47 -2.81 9.05
CA PHE A 397 -9.67 -2.10 7.80
C PHE A 397 -8.63 -2.47 6.72
N ASN A 398 -7.41 -2.83 7.14
CA ASN A 398 -6.41 -3.40 6.23
C ASN A 398 -6.78 -4.81 5.77
N MET A 399 -7.47 -5.61 6.58
CA MET A 399 -8.00 -6.91 6.13
C MET A 399 -9.00 -6.77 4.97
N PHE A 400 -9.72 -5.64 4.88
CA PHE A 400 -10.60 -5.33 3.74
C PHE A 400 -9.84 -4.99 2.45
N ILE A 401 -8.53 -4.91 2.49
CA ILE A 401 -7.65 -4.88 1.31
C ILE A 401 -7.30 -6.31 0.92
N VAL A 402 -6.83 -7.06 1.89
CA VAL A 402 -6.22 -8.37 1.69
C VAL A 402 -7.25 -9.46 1.34
N ILE A 403 -8.37 -9.49 2.06
CA ILE A 403 -9.42 -10.51 1.85
C ILE A 403 -9.97 -10.49 0.41
N PRO A 404 -10.34 -9.32 -0.18
CA PRO A 404 -10.75 -9.25 -1.58
C PRO A 404 -9.68 -9.74 -2.56
N MET A 405 -8.41 -9.43 -2.31
CA MET A 405 -7.30 -9.91 -3.14
C MET A 405 -7.18 -11.43 -3.08
N MET A 406 -7.32 -12.03 -1.90
CA MET A 406 -7.35 -13.48 -1.73
C MET A 406 -8.56 -14.12 -2.44
N ILE A 407 -9.75 -13.53 -2.30
CA ILE A 407 -10.95 -14.00 -3.02
C ILE A 407 -10.69 -13.99 -4.52
N GLN A 408 -10.09 -12.93 -5.06
CA GLN A 408 -9.73 -12.84 -6.48
C GLN A 408 -8.77 -13.97 -6.89
N ILE A 409 -7.72 -14.22 -6.12
CA ILE A 409 -6.72 -15.26 -6.39
C ILE A 409 -7.35 -16.64 -6.57
N PHE A 410 -8.28 -16.98 -5.69
CA PHE A 410 -8.90 -18.31 -5.70
C PHE A 410 -10.10 -18.40 -6.66
N THR A 411 -10.75 -17.31 -6.96
CA THR A 411 -11.97 -17.34 -7.80
C THR A 411 -11.66 -17.07 -9.28
N LEU A 412 -10.75 -16.16 -9.61
CA LEU A 412 -10.48 -15.79 -11.00
C LEU A 412 -10.07 -16.99 -11.88
N PRO A 413 -9.17 -17.89 -11.44
CA PRO A 413 -8.80 -19.06 -12.24
C PRO A 413 -9.97 -19.97 -12.58
N LEU A 414 -11.01 -20.03 -11.72
CA LEU A 414 -12.17 -20.91 -11.91
C LEU A 414 -13.04 -20.51 -13.12
N TYR A 415 -13.02 -19.25 -13.49
CA TYR A 415 -13.87 -18.72 -14.57
C TYR A 415 -13.09 -17.97 -15.67
N TYR A 416 -11.76 -17.97 -15.59
CA TYR A 416 -10.90 -17.29 -16.57
C TYR A 416 -11.14 -17.80 -17.99
N ASP A 417 -11.13 -19.11 -18.19
CA ASP A 417 -11.35 -19.70 -19.51
C ASP A 417 -12.84 -19.76 -19.85
N SER A 418 -13.70 -20.20 -18.94
CA SER A 418 -15.11 -20.48 -19.21
C SER A 418 -15.97 -19.23 -19.38
N LEU A 419 -15.75 -18.18 -18.59
CA LEU A 419 -16.57 -16.96 -18.61
C LEU A 419 -15.86 -15.80 -19.31
N LEU A 420 -14.54 -15.69 -19.16
CA LEU A 420 -13.74 -14.61 -19.73
C LEU A 420 -13.06 -15.01 -21.05
N GLY A 421 -13.27 -16.25 -21.52
CA GLY A 421 -12.76 -16.77 -22.80
C GLY A 421 -11.23 -16.87 -22.85
N GLY A 422 -10.55 -16.99 -21.72
CA GLY A 422 -9.08 -17.00 -21.64
C GLY A 422 -8.44 -15.71 -22.17
N ASP A 423 -9.17 -14.59 -22.12
CA ASP A 423 -8.72 -13.29 -22.63
C ASP A 423 -8.36 -12.33 -21.49
N PRO A 424 -7.07 -11.96 -21.34
CA PRO A 424 -6.64 -11.01 -20.33
C PRO A 424 -7.32 -9.63 -20.45
N SER A 425 -7.75 -9.24 -21.62
CA SER A 425 -8.48 -7.98 -21.85
C SER A 425 -9.86 -7.99 -21.19
N ASN A 426 -10.53 -9.15 -21.14
CA ASN A 426 -11.80 -9.30 -20.44
C ASN A 426 -11.62 -9.24 -18.91
N VAL A 427 -10.44 -9.63 -18.36
CA VAL A 427 -10.12 -9.41 -16.95
C VAL A 427 -10.02 -7.91 -16.64
N ILE A 428 -9.43 -7.11 -17.53
CA ILE A 428 -9.36 -5.65 -17.35
C ILE A 428 -10.76 -5.01 -17.44
N ARG A 429 -11.63 -5.47 -18.36
CA ARG A 429 -13.02 -5.01 -18.43
C ARG A 429 -13.81 -5.40 -17.17
N LEU A 430 -13.63 -6.61 -16.66
CA LEU A 430 -14.20 -7.05 -15.38
C LEU A 430 -13.72 -6.15 -14.22
N ALA A 431 -12.45 -5.83 -14.15
CA ALA A 431 -11.91 -4.91 -13.14
C ALA A 431 -12.63 -3.54 -13.21
N GLY A 432 -12.81 -3.01 -14.41
CA GLY A 432 -13.57 -1.77 -14.61
C GLY A 432 -15.02 -1.87 -14.12
N ALA A 433 -15.72 -2.95 -14.45
CA ALA A 433 -17.09 -3.19 -13.98
C ALA A 433 -17.18 -3.28 -12.45
N LEU A 434 -16.24 -3.95 -11.82
CA LEU A 434 -16.16 -4.05 -10.35
C LEU A 434 -15.85 -2.69 -9.69
N LEU A 435 -15.05 -1.82 -10.31
CA LEU A 435 -14.86 -0.45 -9.81
C LEU A 435 -16.16 0.38 -9.90
N LEU A 436 -16.98 0.20 -10.95
CA LEU A 436 -18.30 0.81 -11.01
C LEU A 436 -19.23 0.28 -9.91
N CYS A 437 -19.19 -1.02 -9.61
CA CYS A 437 -19.91 -1.58 -8.46
C CYS A 437 -19.41 -0.98 -7.14
N ALA A 438 -18.08 -0.78 -6.98
CA ALA A 438 -17.50 -0.12 -5.81
C ALA A 438 -17.96 1.35 -5.69
N ALA A 439 -18.05 2.07 -6.81
CA ALA A 439 -18.57 3.44 -6.85
C ALA A 439 -20.02 3.50 -6.37
N VAL A 440 -20.88 2.60 -6.85
CA VAL A 440 -22.26 2.47 -6.39
C VAL A 440 -22.31 2.11 -4.90
N ALA A 441 -21.53 1.12 -4.46
CA ALA A 441 -21.46 0.73 -3.06
C ALA A 441 -21.02 1.90 -2.15
N THR A 442 -20.13 2.77 -2.64
CA THR A 442 -19.71 3.97 -1.92
C THR A 442 -20.90 4.86 -1.57
N LEU A 443 -21.89 4.99 -2.48
CA LEU A 443 -23.07 5.84 -2.27
C LEU A 443 -23.95 5.39 -1.09
N PHE A 444 -23.86 4.14 -0.69
CA PHE A 444 -24.61 3.60 0.45
C PHE A 444 -23.86 3.69 1.79
N VAL A 445 -22.59 4.12 1.78
CA VAL A 445 -21.82 4.30 3.02
C VAL A 445 -22.43 5.42 3.85
N LYS A 446 -22.80 5.10 5.09
CA LYS A 446 -23.29 6.09 6.08
C LYS A 446 -22.07 6.71 6.75
N THR A 447 -21.77 7.95 6.43
CA THR A 447 -20.75 8.74 7.14
C THR A 447 -21.39 9.48 8.31
N ALA A 448 -20.69 9.59 9.45
CA ALA A 448 -21.14 10.41 10.55
C ALA A 448 -21.37 11.84 10.06
N ARG A 449 -22.53 12.43 10.35
CA ARG A 449 -22.82 13.85 10.06
C ARG A 449 -21.78 14.70 10.79
N ARG A 450 -21.12 15.62 10.10
CA ARG A 450 -20.31 16.66 10.75
C ARG A 450 -21.16 17.38 11.79
N LEU A 451 -20.71 17.35 13.04
CA LEU A 451 -21.21 18.22 14.12
C LEU A 451 -20.62 19.64 14.02
N ASP A 452 -20.40 20.15 12.81
CA ASP A 452 -19.77 21.47 12.57
C ASP A 452 -20.80 22.60 12.36
N THR A 453 -22.00 22.51 12.96
CA THR A 453 -22.98 23.62 12.96
C THR A 453 -23.58 23.87 14.33
N VAL A 454 -22.73 23.89 15.38
CA VAL A 454 -23.15 24.47 16.67
C VAL A 454 -22.03 25.40 17.12
N GLY A 455 -22.13 26.67 16.78
CA GLY A 455 -21.17 27.67 17.25
C GLY A 455 -21.13 28.98 16.47
N ALA A 456 -22.17 29.32 15.71
CA ALA A 456 -22.25 30.64 15.07
C ALA A 456 -23.67 31.22 15.18
N THR A 457 -24.19 31.31 16.42
CA THR A 457 -25.27 32.24 16.79
C THR A 457 -25.04 32.65 18.24
N GLY A 458 -24.36 33.68 18.42
CA GLY A 458 -24.32 34.48 19.64
C GLY A 458 -24.09 35.92 19.26
N PRO A 459 -24.78 36.84 19.91
CA PRO A 459 -25.09 38.20 19.45
C PRO A 459 -23.89 39.12 19.36
#